data_ab59fb650d96ea9b2f9c5db92c9132ae
#
_entry.id   ab59fb650d96ea9b2f9c5db92c9132ae
#
_cell.length_a   1.000
_cell.length_b   1.000
_cell.length_c   1.000
_cell.angle_alpha   90.00
_cell.angle_beta   90.00
_cell.angle_gamma   90.00
#
_symmetry.space_group_name_H-M   'P 1'
#
loop_
_entity.id
_entity.type
_entity.pdbx_description
1 polymer ?
#
loop_
_entity_poly.entity_id
_entity_poly.type
_entity_poly.pdbx_seq_one_letter_code
_entity_poly.pdbx_strand_id
1 'polypeptide(L)'
;MVFGTIGFSFIEGKTIIDSAYFVVVTMATVGYGDVHPVTTPGKILAVVIIVMGVGTFLGVIANITEIMLAKREMESRMKKLNMVIGVFYSEVGLGLLASFSRYDPDFDSIRPDLIVNANWTDKDFLKANKGSLSYNYSVDILRVDLPALKNFLMEKRGFLLRLLENPVLLEHQSFTDLLRAVFHVTEELAYRNTFIDTPEADSNHLATDIKRAYHLLVSEWIAYMKYLKNNYPFLFSLAVRTNPFNKNASVVIEN
;
A
#
# COMPACT_ATOMS: atom_id res chain seq x y z
N MET A 1 -18.06 -29.59 20.83
CA MET A 1 -18.87 -29.38 22.04
C MET A 1 -20.18 -30.17 22.02
N VAL A 2 -21.11 -29.96 21.07
CA VAL A 2 -22.43 -30.61 21.05
C VAL A 2 -22.35 -32.15 21.15
N PHE A 3 -21.54 -32.80 20.30
CA PHE A 3 -21.36 -34.26 20.35
C PHE A 3 -20.77 -34.76 21.68
N GLY A 4 -19.84 -34.04 22.26
CA GLY A 4 -19.26 -34.38 23.58
C GLY A 4 -20.30 -34.29 24.69
N THR A 5 -21.15 -33.25 24.69
CA THR A 5 -22.23 -33.05 25.66
C THR A 5 -23.26 -34.17 25.57
N ILE A 6 -23.75 -34.48 24.36
CA ILE A 6 -24.73 -35.53 24.15
C ILE A 6 -24.15 -36.90 24.53
N GLY A 7 -22.92 -37.20 24.06
CA GLY A 7 -22.25 -38.46 24.37
C GLY A 7 -22.01 -38.64 25.87
N PHE A 8 -21.56 -37.61 26.58
CA PHE A 8 -21.34 -37.68 28.03
C PHE A 8 -22.64 -37.87 28.82
N SER A 9 -23.70 -37.12 28.44
CA SER A 9 -25.03 -37.26 29.04
C SER A 9 -25.58 -38.69 28.88
N PHE A 10 -25.46 -39.28 27.70
CA PHE A 10 -25.91 -40.63 27.42
C PHE A 10 -25.10 -41.71 28.14
N ILE A 11 -23.79 -41.58 28.16
CA ILE A 11 -22.87 -42.59 28.75
C ILE A 11 -22.89 -42.56 30.28
N GLU A 12 -22.89 -41.36 30.90
CA GLU A 12 -22.81 -41.20 32.36
C GLU A 12 -24.18 -41.00 33.02
N GLY A 13 -25.26 -40.92 32.24
CA GLY A 13 -26.62 -40.70 32.77
C GLY A 13 -26.80 -39.34 33.45
N LYS A 14 -25.99 -38.35 33.10
CA LYS A 14 -26.04 -36.99 33.69
C LYS A 14 -27.01 -36.10 32.93
N THR A 15 -27.44 -35.00 33.57
CA THR A 15 -28.26 -34.01 32.89
C THR A 15 -27.51 -33.39 31.72
N ILE A 16 -28.21 -32.84 30.75
CA ILE A 16 -27.58 -32.14 29.62
C ILE A 16 -26.79 -30.94 30.11
N ILE A 17 -27.25 -30.25 31.17
CA ILE A 17 -26.58 -29.07 31.76
C ILE A 17 -25.26 -29.49 32.40
N ASP A 18 -25.25 -30.54 33.24
CA ASP A 18 -24.03 -31.05 33.87
C ASP A 18 -23.04 -31.57 32.82
N SER A 19 -23.55 -32.20 31.75
CA SER A 19 -22.71 -32.69 30.66
C SER A 19 -22.08 -31.55 29.85
N ALA A 20 -22.87 -30.51 29.55
CA ALA A 20 -22.35 -29.31 28.88
C ALA A 20 -21.30 -28.58 29.74
N TYR A 21 -21.59 -28.44 31.04
CA TYR A 21 -20.67 -27.88 32.01
C TYR A 21 -19.34 -28.66 32.06
N PHE A 22 -19.42 -30.00 32.17
CA PHE A 22 -18.24 -30.87 32.14
C PHE A 22 -17.41 -30.66 30.88
N VAL A 23 -18.05 -30.68 29.70
CA VAL A 23 -17.37 -30.52 28.41
C VAL A 23 -16.69 -29.15 28.31
N VAL A 24 -17.39 -28.06 28.71
CA VAL A 24 -16.83 -26.71 28.68
C VAL A 24 -15.64 -26.58 29.63
N VAL A 25 -15.78 -26.99 30.88
CA VAL A 25 -14.73 -26.90 31.91
C VAL A 25 -13.52 -27.76 31.55
N THR A 26 -13.74 -28.92 30.95
CA THR A 26 -12.69 -29.83 30.49
C THR A 26 -11.97 -29.27 29.24
N MET A 27 -12.70 -28.81 28.23
CA MET A 27 -12.11 -28.22 27.03
C MET A 27 -11.39 -26.89 27.33
N ALA A 28 -11.88 -26.12 28.28
CA ALA A 28 -11.22 -24.91 28.76
C ALA A 28 -10.00 -25.18 29.69
N THR A 29 -9.66 -26.45 29.92
CA THR A 29 -8.56 -26.90 30.79
C THR A 29 -8.65 -26.43 32.25
N VAL A 30 -9.86 -26.10 32.72
CA VAL A 30 -10.12 -25.67 34.12
C VAL A 30 -10.20 -26.88 35.06
N GLY A 31 -11.05 -27.89 34.71
CA GLY A 31 -11.11 -29.19 35.37
C GLY A 31 -11.39 -29.13 36.88
N TYR A 32 -12.49 -28.52 37.30
CA TYR A 32 -12.84 -28.44 38.74
C TYR A 32 -12.99 -29.81 39.42
N GLY A 33 -13.32 -30.88 38.65
CA GLY A 33 -13.45 -32.25 39.14
C GLY A 33 -14.75 -32.57 39.90
N ASP A 34 -15.68 -31.61 39.98
CA ASP A 34 -17.00 -31.75 40.58
C ASP A 34 -17.94 -32.60 39.73
N VAL A 35 -17.82 -32.53 38.42
CA VAL A 35 -18.40 -33.45 37.44
C VAL A 35 -17.29 -34.17 36.71
N HIS A 36 -17.26 -35.51 36.82
CA HIS A 36 -16.22 -36.35 36.20
C HIS A 36 -16.78 -37.67 35.68
N PRO A 37 -16.15 -38.36 34.72
CA PRO A 37 -16.59 -39.65 34.24
C PRO A 37 -16.28 -40.76 35.25
N VAL A 38 -17.27 -41.62 35.53
CA VAL A 38 -17.17 -42.75 36.46
C VAL A 38 -17.02 -44.06 35.66
N THR A 39 -17.71 -44.17 34.52
CA THR A 39 -17.69 -45.37 33.68
C THR A 39 -16.44 -45.45 32.79
N THR A 40 -16.05 -46.67 32.39
CA THR A 40 -14.92 -46.82 31.45
C THR A 40 -15.19 -46.17 30.10
N PRO A 41 -16.37 -46.28 29.46
CA PRO A 41 -16.67 -45.54 28.23
C PRO A 41 -16.65 -44.01 28.42
N GLY A 42 -17.14 -43.51 29.56
CA GLY A 42 -17.08 -42.09 29.90
C GLY A 42 -15.68 -41.56 30.04
N LYS A 43 -14.75 -42.32 30.64
CA LYS A 43 -13.33 -41.99 30.75
C LYS A 43 -12.66 -41.93 29.36
N ILE A 44 -12.98 -42.86 28.47
CA ILE A 44 -12.49 -42.84 27.09
C ILE A 44 -12.98 -41.58 26.36
N LEU A 45 -14.29 -41.29 26.46
CA LEU A 45 -14.86 -40.07 25.87
C LEU A 45 -14.21 -38.80 26.43
N ALA A 46 -13.95 -38.75 27.74
CA ALA A 46 -13.29 -37.62 28.36
C ALA A 46 -11.86 -37.40 27.79
N VAL A 47 -11.09 -38.46 27.59
CA VAL A 47 -9.76 -38.37 26.94
C VAL A 47 -9.87 -37.77 25.53
N VAL A 48 -10.85 -38.21 24.75
CA VAL A 48 -11.10 -37.66 23.41
C VAL A 48 -11.46 -36.16 23.48
N ILE A 49 -12.33 -35.78 24.44
CA ILE A 49 -12.73 -34.38 24.65
C ILE A 49 -11.52 -33.54 25.04
N ILE A 50 -10.64 -34.03 25.93
CA ILE A 50 -9.43 -33.32 26.35
C ILE A 50 -8.51 -33.10 25.15
N VAL A 51 -8.18 -34.14 24.40
CA VAL A 51 -7.28 -34.04 23.23
C VAL A 51 -7.84 -33.08 22.19
N MET A 52 -9.13 -33.17 21.88
CA MET A 52 -9.79 -32.25 20.94
C MET A 52 -9.86 -30.81 21.48
N GLY A 53 -10.15 -30.65 22.78
CA GLY A 53 -10.24 -29.34 23.42
C GLY A 53 -8.91 -28.62 23.44
N VAL A 54 -7.87 -29.26 23.89
CA VAL A 54 -6.49 -28.71 23.92
C VAL A 54 -6.01 -28.42 22.49
N GLY A 55 -6.22 -29.34 21.55
CA GLY A 55 -5.86 -29.14 20.14
C GLY A 55 -6.57 -27.94 19.51
N THR A 56 -7.87 -27.79 19.75
CA THR A 56 -8.63 -26.65 19.25
C THR A 56 -8.15 -25.34 19.87
N PHE A 57 -7.92 -25.31 21.18
CA PHE A 57 -7.46 -24.11 21.90
C PHE A 57 -6.08 -23.66 21.41
N LEU A 58 -5.13 -24.59 21.30
CA LEU A 58 -3.78 -24.28 20.77
C LEU A 58 -3.83 -23.82 19.32
N GLY A 59 -4.67 -24.44 18.50
CA GLY A 59 -4.87 -24.06 17.10
C GLY A 59 -5.43 -22.64 16.96
N VAL A 60 -6.41 -22.26 17.78
CA VAL A 60 -6.95 -20.89 17.79
C VAL A 60 -5.90 -19.87 18.23
N ILE A 61 -5.13 -20.15 19.30
CA ILE A 61 -4.06 -19.24 19.73
C ILE A 61 -2.99 -19.11 18.66
N ALA A 62 -2.54 -20.20 18.07
CA ALA A 62 -1.54 -20.19 17.00
C ALA A 62 -2.01 -19.33 15.82
N ASN A 63 -3.25 -19.51 15.36
CA ASN A 63 -3.83 -18.74 14.26
C ASN A 63 -3.93 -17.24 14.58
N ILE A 64 -4.43 -16.88 15.78
CA ILE A 64 -4.50 -15.47 16.22
C ILE A 64 -3.10 -14.85 16.25
N THR A 65 -2.12 -15.57 16.78
CA THR A 65 -0.74 -15.10 16.86
C THR A 65 -0.14 -14.89 15.47
N GLU A 66 -0.37 -15.82 14.55
CA GLU A 66 0.07 -15.71 13.15
C GLU A 66 -0.53 -14.49 12.45
N ILE A 67 -1.86 -14.27 12.58
CA ILE A 67 -2.55 -13.10 12.02
C ILE A 67 -1.97 -11.79 12.58
N MET A 68 -1.73 -11.74 13.90
CA MET A 68 -1.15 -10.55 14.54
C MET A 68 0.27 -10.28 14.07
N LEU A 69 1.07 -11.32 13.90
CA LEU A 69 2.45 -11.21 13.42
C LEU A 69 2.50 -10.76 11.97
N ALA A 70 1.69 -11.37 11.09
CA ALA A 70 1.55 -10.98 9.69
C ALA A 70 1.12 -9.53 9.54
N LYS A 71 0.16 -9.06 10.35
CA LYS A 71 -0.27 -7.66 10.34
C LYS A 71 0.86 -6.70 10.72
N ARG A 72 1.61 -7.00 11.78
CA ARG A 72 2.76 -6.16 12.20
C ARG A 72 3.86 -6.12 11.14
N GLU A 73 4.13 -7.25 10.52
CA GLU A 73 5.12 -7.33 9.45
C GLU A 73 4.69 -6.49 8.24
N MET A 74 3.42 -6.59 7.82
CA MET A 74 2.86 -5.79 6.74
C MET A 74 2.93 -4.28 7.05
N GLU A 75 2.58 -3.85 8.27
CA GLU A 75 2.69 -2.45 8.69
C GLU A 75 4.15 -1.96 8.65
N SER A 76 5.10 -2.78 9.11
CA SER A 76 6.53 -2.46 9.07
C SER A 76 7.05 -2.33 7.64
N ARG A 77 6.65 -3.26 6.75
CA ARG A 77 7.00 -3.22 5.31
C ARG A 77 6.44 -1.96 4.64
N MET A 78 5.16 -1.62 4.91
CA MET A 78 4.53 -0.42 4.36
C MET A 78 5.22 0.87 4.82
N LYS A 79 5.69 0.94 6.07
CA LYS A 79 6.48 2.10 6.55
C LYS A 79 7.80 2.24 5.81
N LYS A 80 8.53 1.15 5.61
CA LYS A 80 9.79 1.14 4.86
C LYS A 80 9.57 1.54 3.41
N LEU A 81 8.55 1.01 2.77
CA LEU A 81 8.17 1.33 1.40
C LEU A 81 7.89 2.83 1.24
N ASN A 82 7.01 3.39 2.09
CA ASN A 82 6.65 4.80 1.99
C ASN A 82 7.84 5.74 2.24
N MET A 83 8.83 5.32 3.02
CA MET A 83 10.08 6.05 3.18
C MET A 83 10.85 6.11 1.85
N VAL A 84 10.92 5.00 1.13
CA VAL A 84 11.58 4.93 -0.19
C VAL A 84 10.80 5.73 -1.24
N ILE A 85 9.46 5.66 -1.22
CA ILE A 85 8.58 6.49 -2.07
C ILE A 85 8.86 7.97 -1.81
N GLY A 86 9.02 8.38 -0.55
CA GLY A 86 9.36 9.75 -0.18
C GLY A 86 10.69 10.21 -0.78
N VAL A 87 11.72 9.37 -0.70
CA VAL A 87 13.02 9.68 -1.32
C VAL A 87 12.91 9.76 -2.84
N PHE A 88 12.14 8.86 -3.47
CA PHE A 88 11.89 8.93 -4.91
C PHE A 88 11.23 10.25 -5.31
N TYR A 89 10.19 10.70 -4.60
CA TYR A 89 9.56 11.99 -4.91
C TYR A 89 10.52 13.16 -4.69
N SER A 90 11.30 13.14 -3.63
CA SER A 90 12.30 14.20 -3.36
C SER A 90 13.35 14.30 -4.47
N GLU A 91 13.85 13.17 -4.95
CA GLU A 91 14.97 13.12 -5.90
C GLU A 91 14.54 13.22 -7.37
N VAL A 92 13.37 12.68 -7.71
CA VAL A 92 12.93 12.50 -9.10
C VAL A 92 11.48 12.94 -9.31
N GLY A 93 10.57 12.42 -8.49
CA GLY A 93 9.13 12.51 -8.78
C GLY A 93 8.59 13.93 -8.83
N LEU A 94 8.97 14.81 -7.89
CA LEU A 94 8.51 16.20 -7.88
C LEU A 94 9.01 16.97 -9.09
N GLY A 95 10.24 16.75 -9.51
CA GLY A 95 10.80 17.36 -10.72
C GLY A 95 10.07 16.95 -11.99
N LEU A 96 9.75 15.65 -12.11
CA LEU A 96 8.97 15.14 -13.24
C LEU A 96 7.54 15.65 -13.23
N LEU A 97 6.87 15.67 -12.07
CA LEU A 97 5.51 16.21 -11.95
C LEU A 97 5.44 17.68 -12.36
N ALA A 98 6.38 18.49 -11.88
CA ALA A 98 6.46 19.91 -12.24
C ALA A 98 6.76 20.11 -13.73
N SER A 99 7.62 19.27 -14.32
CA SER A 99 7.94 19.32 -15.74
C SER A 99 6.71 18.91 -16.60
N PHE A 100 6.14 17.74 -16.35
CA PHE A 100 5.04 17.21 -17.17
C PHE A 100 3.78 18.08 -17.06
N SER A 101 3.41 18.54 -15.86
CA SER A 101 2.27 19.43 -15.67
C SER A 101 2.40 20.79 -16.34
N ARG A 102 3.62 21.25 -16.58
CA ARG A 102 3.90 22.50 -17.31
C ARG A 102 3.58 22.39 -18.81
N TYR A 103 3.80 21.21 -19.36
CA TYR A 103 3.64 20.93 -20.79
C TYR A 103 2.34 20.19 -21.12
N ASP A 104 1.49 19.97 -20.13
CA ASP A 104 0.14 19.42 -20.31
C ASP A 104 -0.83 20.58 -20.62
N PRO A 105 -1.39 20.64 -21.85
CA PRO A 105 -2.20 21.78 -22.30
C PRO A 105 -3.50 21.95 -21.50
N ASP A 106 -4.07 20.85 -21.01
CA ASP A 106 -5.37 20.85 -20.31
C ASP A 106 -5.22 20.74 -18.78
N PHE A 107 -3.99 20.83 -18.26
CA PHE A 107 -3.69 20.59 -16.84
C PHE A 107 -4.42 21.55 -15.88
N ASP A 108 -4.72 22.78 -16.30
CA ASP A 108 -5.42 23.73 -15.45
C ASP A 108 -6.83 23.25 -15.06
N SER A 109 -7.41 22.30 -15.81
CA SER A 109 -8.72 21.70 -15.49
C SER A 109 -8.69 20.77 -14.27
N ILE A 110 -7.60 20.03 -14.06
CA ILE A 110 -7.44 19.10 -12.92
C ILE A 110 -6.64 19.72 -11.77
N ARG A 111 -5.84 20.74 -12.04
CA ARG A 111 -4.94 21.38 -11.06
C ARG A 111 -5.61 21.68 -9.71
N PRO A 112 -6.83 22.25 -9.64
CA PRO A 112 -7.48 22.54 -8.35
C PRO A 112 -7.69 21.30 -7.49
N ASP A 113 -7.94 20.15 -8.10
CA ASP A 113 -8.13 18.87 -7.42
C ASP A 113 -6.80 18.22 -6.97
N LEU A 114 -5.64 18.79 -7.33
CA LEU A 114 -4.30 18.33 -6.96
C LEU A 114 -3.59 19.28 -5.99
N ILE A 115 -4.16 20.45 -5.68
CA ILE A 115 -3.59 21.37 -4.68
C ILE A 115 -4.01 20.90 -3.29
N VAL A 116 -3.26 19.92 -2.76
CA VAL A 116 -3.48 19.38 -1.42
C VAL A 116 -3.24 20.46 -0.37
N ASN A 117 -4.08 20.51 0.66
CA ASN A 117 -3.91 21.41 1.80
C ASN A 117 -4.10 20.68 3.14
N ALA A 118 -3.81 21.39 4.25
CA ALA A 118 -3.83 20.81 5.59
C ALA A 118 -5.21 20.27 6.02
N ASN A 119 -6.29 20.83 5.48
CA ASN A 119 -7.67 20.50 5.86
C ASN A 119 -8.26 19.33 5.05
N TRP A 120 -7.54 18.79 4.07
CA TRP A 120 -8.06 17.68 3.27
C TRP A 120 -8.48 16.50 4.15
N THR A 121 -9.62 15.94 3.83
CA THR A 121 -10.17 14.73 4.45
C THR A 121 -9.92 13.51 3.56
N ASP A 122 -10.24 12.31 4.06
CA ASP A 122 -10.21 11.09 3.23
C ASP A 122 -11.11 11.20 1.99
N LYS A 123 -12.21 11.96 2.08
CA LYS A 123 -13.12 12.19 0.95
C LYS A 123 -12.46 13.04 -0.14
N ASP A 124 -11.65 14.04 0.26
CA ASP A 124 -10.94 14.89 -0.68
C ASP A 124 -9.87 14.11 -1.43
N PHE A 125 -9.10 13.26 -0.73
CA PHE A 125 -8.16 12.34 -1.37
C PHE A 125 -8.84 11.35 -2.32
N LEU A 126 -10.02 10.83 -1.97
CA LEU A 126 -10.81 9.96 -2.85
C LEU A 126 -11.30 10.70 -4.09
N LYS A 127 -11.74 11.96 -3.93
CA LYS A 127 -12.15 12.81 -5.05
C LYS A 127 -10.97 13.07 -6.00
N ALA A 128 -9.84 13.51 -5.45
CA ALA A 128 -8.62 13.76 -6.23
C ALA A 128 -8.16 12.50 -7.00
N ASN A 129 -8.17 11.34 -6.35
CA ASN A 129 -7.82 10.09 -6.99
C ASN A 129 -8.78 9.72 -8.13
N LYS A 130 -10.10 9.86 -7.94
CA LYS A 130 -11.09 9.63 -9.00
C LYS A 130 -10.92 10.61 -10.16
N GLY A 131 -10.69 11.90 -9.86
CA GLY A 131 -10.42 12.92 -10.86
C GLY A 131 -9.17 12.58 -11.68
N SER A 132 -8.08 12.20 -11.00
CA SER A 132 -6.83 11.79 -11.62
C SER A 132 -6.99 10.56 -12.53
N LEU A 133 -7.75 9.55 -12.11
CA LEU A 133 -8.00 8.35 -12.93
C LEU A 133 -8.85 8.63 -14.18
N SER A 134 -9.71 9.65 -14.13
CA SER A 134 -10.58 10.04 -15.25
C SER A 134 -9.92 11.05 -16.20
N TYR A 135 -8.86 11.71 -15.73
CA TYR A 135 -8.18 12.74 -16.51
C TYR A 135 -7.34 12.12 -17.65
N ASN A 136 -7.46 12.70 -18.84
CA ASN A 136 -6.67 12.27 -19.98
C ASN A 136 -5.34 13.01 -20.02
N TYR A 137 -4.38 12.55 -19.21
CA TYR A 137 -3.03 13.11 -19.21
C TYR A 137 -2.46 13.22 -20.61
N SER A 138 -1.83 14.34 -20.91
CA SER A 138 -1.14 14.55 -22.17
C SER A 138 0.09 15.43 -21.95
N VAL A 139 1.03 15.38 -22.89
CA VAL A 139 2.20 16.24 -22.86
C VAL A 139 2.45 16.71 -24.28
N ASP A 140 2.48 18.01 -24.49
CA ASP A 140 2.89 18.59 -25.76
C ASP A 140 4.39 18.40 -25.96
N ILE A 141 4.73 17.30 -26.62
CA ILE A 141 6.11 16.84 -26.79
C ILE A 141 7.00 17.86 -27.52
N LEU A 142 6.41 18.70 -28.37
CA LEU A 142 7.14 19.72 -29.13
C LEU A 142 7.59 20.89 -28.25
N ARG A 143 6.95 21.06 -27.08
CA ARG A 143 7.28 22.10 -26.10
C ARG A 143 8.20 21.60 -24.99
N VAL A 144 8.32 20.28 -24.82
CA VAL A 144 9.19 19.69 -23.80
C VAL A 144 10.64 19.91 -24.16
N ASP A 145 11.43 20.40 -23.22
CA ASP A 145 12.88 20.40 -23.32
C ASP A 145 13.42 18.98 -23.09
N LEU A 146 13.39 18.17 -24.18
CA LEU A 146 13.83 16.78 -24.16
C LEU A 146 15.31 16.62 -23.78
N PRO A 147 16.24 17.48 -24.25
CA PRO A 147 17.62 17.47 -23.80
C PRO A 147 17.74 17.66 -22.27
N ALA A 148 17.05 18.64 -21.68
CA ALA A 148 17.06 18.88 -20.25
C ALA A 148 16.44 17.69 -19.47
N LEU A 149 15.33 17.12 -19.94
CA LEU A 149 14.70 15.94 -19.37
C LEU A 149 15.65 14.74 -19.41
N LYS A 150 16.31 14.50 -20.55
CA LYS A 150 17.34 13.46 -20.70
C LYS A 150 18.45 13.63 -19.67
N ASN A 151 19.05 14.82 -19.59
CA ASN A 151 20.15 15.08 -18.67
C ASN A 151 19.73 14.83 -17.21
N PHE A 152 18.54 15.31 -16.81
CA PHE A 152 18.00 15.09 -15.47
C PHE A 152 17.83 13.59 -15.18
N LEU A 153 17.19 12.84 -16.07
CA LEU A 153 16.96 11.41 -15.87
C LEU A 153 18.25 10.60 -15.91
N MET A 154 19.21 10.98 -16.75
CA MET A 154 20.53 10.33 -16.79
C MET A 154 21.32 10.55 -15.52
N GLU A 155 21.27 11.75 -14.91
CA GLU A 155 21.85 12.01 -13.59
C GLU A 155 21.25 11.10 -12.52
N LYS A 156 19.94 10.86 -12.57
CA LYS A 156 19.20 10.03 -11.61
C LYS A 156 19.16 8.54 -11.96
N ARG A 157 19.71 8.12 -13.11
CA ARG A 157 19.65 6.74 -13.60
C ARG A 157 20.18 5.72 -12.59
N GLY A 158 21.33 5.99 -11.97
CA GLY A 158 21.91 5.09 -10.96
C GLY A 158 21.04 4.96 -9.69
N PHE A 159 20.33 6.01 -9.33
CA PHE A 159 19.37 5.98 -8.23
C PHE A 159 18.14 5.14 -8.62
N LEU A 160 17.57 5.33 -9.81
CA LEU A 160 16.43 4.55 -10.30
C LEU A 160 16.75 3.05 -10.40
N LEU A 161 17.94 2.69 -10.85
CA LEU A 161 18.39 1.29 -10.88
C LEU A 161 18.40 0.66 -9.49
N ARG A 162 18.97 1.35 -8.49
CA ARG A 162 18.97 0.86 -7.10
C ARG A 162 17.57 0.68 -6.53
N LEU A 163 16.61 1.50 -6.94
CA LEU A 163 15.21 1.32 -6.56
C LEU A 163 14.61 0.07 -7.21
N LEU A 164 14.85 -0.14 -8.50
CA LEU A 164 14.36 -1.31 -9.23
C LEU A 164 14.94 -2.65 -8.72
N GLU A 165 16.15 -2.61 -8.17
CA GLU A 165 16.81 -3.77 -7.57
C GLU A 165 16.34 -4.05 -6.14
N ASN A 166 15.57 -3.15 -5.52
CA ASN A 166 15.15 -3.29 -4.13
C ASN A 166 13.96 -4.26 -4.01
N PRO A 167 14.12 -5.43 -3.39
CA PRO A 167 13.08 -6.44 -3.32
C PRO A 167 11.84 -5.99 -2.54
N VAL A 168 11.98 -5.05 -1.59
CA VAL A 168 10.84 -4.50 -0.84
C VAL A 168 9.88 -3.75 -1.76
N LEU A 169 10.37 -3.13 -2.84
CA LEU A 169 9.56 -2.39 -3.79
C LEU A 169 8.78 -3.30 -4.74
N LEU A 170 9.33 -4.48 -5.06
CA LEU A 170 8.68 -5.44 -5.95
C LEU A 170 7.35 -5.98 -5.39
N GLU A 171 7.16 -5.90 -4.09
CA GLU A 171 5.90 -6.27 -3.43
C GLU A 171 4.79 -5.21 -3.60
N HIS A 172 5.15 -3.98 -4.02
CA HIS A 172 4.21 -2.89 -4.23
C HIS A 172 4.01 -2.61 -5.71
N GLN A 173 3.02 -3.25 -6.30
CA GLN A 173 2.81 -3.29 -7.76
C GLN A 173 2.74 -1.89 -8.38
N SER A 174 1.91 -0.98 -7.84
CA SER A 174 1.69 0.34 -8.45
C SER A 174 2.96 1.20 -8.45
N PHE A 175 3.73 1.19 -7.37
CA PHE A 175 5.00 1.91 -7.33
C PHE A 175 6.08 1.26 -8.22
N THR A 176 6.08 -0.06 -8.32
CA THR A 176 6.97 -0.79 -9.24
C THR A 176 6.64 -0.45 -10.69
N ASP A 177 5.36 -0.36 -11.05
CA ASP A 177 4.93 0.03 -12.39
C ASP A 177 5.30 1.49 -12.70
N LEU A 178 5.20 2.39 -11.72
CA LEU A 178 5.72 3.76 -11.84
C LEU A 178 7.23 3.77 -12.11
N LEU A 179 8.02 3.06 -11.31
CA LEU A 179 9.47 3.01 -11.49
C LEU A 179 9.86 2.46 -12.86
N ARG A 180 9.18 1.41 -13.33
CA ARG A 180 9.38 0.84 -14.65
C ARG A 180 9.06 1.85 -15.76
N ALA A 181 7.94 2.59 -15.61
CA ALA A 181 7.56 3.60 -16.60
C ALA A 181 8.57 4.76 -16.66
N VAL A 182 9.02 5.27 -15.49
CA VAL A 182 10.04 6.33 -15.44
C VAL A 182 11.38 5.84 -15.99
N PHE A 183 11.77 4.61 -15.64
CA PHE A 183 13.02 4.03 -16.15
C PHE A 183 12.96 3.76 -17.64
N HIS A 184 11.81 3.33 -18.17
CA HIS A 184 11.60 3.18 -19.62
C HIS A 184 11.78 4.51 -20.36
N VAL A 185 11.16 5.59 -19.87
CA VAL A 185 11.39 6.94 -20.45
C VAL A 185 12.88 7.32 -20.37
N THR A 186 13.56 6.96 -19.28
CA THR A 186 15.00 7.22 -19.12
C THR A 186 15.82 6.52 -20.20
N GLU A 187 15.55 5.24 -20.45
CA GLU A 187 16.24 4.44 -21.48
C GLU A 187 15.90 4.95 -22.89
N GLU A 188 14.62 5.26 -23.17
CA GLU A 188 14.19 5.83 -24.44
C GLU A 188 14.95 7.12 -24.78
N LEU A 189 15.09 8.00 -23.80
CA LEU A 189 15.85 9.24 -23.99
C LEU A 189 17.37 8.97 -24.05
N ALA A 190 17.89 8.01 -23.32
CA ALA A 190 19.32 7.67 -23.31
C ALA A 190 19.83 7.25 -24.68
N TYR A 191 19.07 6.41 -25.40
CA TYR A 191 19.46 5.91 -26.72
C TYR A 191 19.36 6.94 -27.85
N ARG A 192 18.67 8.08 -27.64
CA ARG A 192 18.56 9.13 -28.66
C ARG A 192 19.74 10.07 -28.59
N ASN A 193 20.47 10.20 -29.71
CA ASN A 193 21.61 11.12 -29.81
C ASN A 193 21.18 12.58 -30.07
N THR A 194 20.03 12.76 -30.73
CA THR A 194 19.46 14.07 -31.07
C THR A 194 17.94 14.03 -30.96
N PHE A 195 17.36 15.21 -30.77
CA PHE A 195 15.91 15.43 -30.74
C PHE A 195 15.49 16.40 -31.86
N ILE A 196 16.41 16.71 -32.80
CA ILE A 196 16.16 17.57 -33.94
C ILE A 196 15.61 16.68 -35.07
N ASP A 197 14.60 17.16 -35.79
CA ASP A 197 13.95 16.45 -36.90
C ASP A 197 13.44 15.04 -36.56
N THR A 198 12.95 14.86 -35.32
CA THR A 198 12.37 13.59 -34.90
C THR A 198 11.10 13.29 -35.72
N PRO A 199 10.97 12.09 -36.31
CA PRO A 199 9.75 11.70 -37.03
C PRO A 199 8.52 11.79 -36.10
N GLU A 200 7.37 12.18 -36.67
CA GLU A 200 6.12 12.33 -35.94
C GLU A 200 5.74 11.04 -35.15
N ALA A 201 5.93 9.89 -35.78
CA ALA A 201 5.65 8.59 -35.14
C ALA A 201 6.51 8.36 -33.90
N ASP A 202 7.79 8.75 -33.91
CA ASP A 202 8.70 8.61 -32.77
C ASP A 202 8.36 9.64 -31.67
N SER A 203 8.00 10.86 -32.06
CA SER A 203 7.51 11.89 -31.11
C SER A 203 6.23 11.44 -30.42
N ASN A 204 5.29 10.85 -31.11
CA ASN A 204 4.04 10.31 -30.58
C ASN A 204 4.29 9.11 -29.65
N HIS A 205 5.26 8.25 -29.97
CA HIS A 205 5.68 7.16 -29.11
C HIS A 205 6.22 7.68 -27.78
N LEU A 206 7.17 8.61 -27.83
CA LEU A 206 7.76 9.21 -26.63
C LEU A 206 6.72 9.97 -25.79
N ALA A 207 5.79 10.69 -26.42
CA ALA A 207 4.67 11.34 -25.75
C ALA A 207 3.79 10.33 -25.00
N THR A 208 3.57 9.14 -25.58
CA THR A 208 2.79 8.05 -24.96
C THR A 208 3.49 7.48 -23.73
N ASP A 209 4.80 7.28 -23.79
CA ASP A 209 5.57 6.78 -22.65
C ASP A 209 5.64 7.80 -21.51
N ILE A 210 5.85 9.09 -21.84
CA ILE A 210 5.79 10.17 -20.85
C ILE A 210 4.39 10.26 -20.24
N LYS A 211 3.32 10.17 -21.03
CA LYS A 211 1.92 10.15 -20.55
C LYS A 211 1.70 9.03 -19.54
N ARG A 212 2.20 7.81 -19.82
CA ARG A 212 2.11 6.66 -18.90
C ARG A 212 2.81 6.94 -17.58
N ALA A 213 4.04 7.42 -17.63
CA ALA A 213 4.80 7.78 -16.44
C ALA A 213 4.12 8.91 -15.64
N TYR A 214 3.58 9.91 -16.33
CA TYR A 214 2.89 11.05 -15.73
C TYR A 214 1.64 10.63 -14.96
N HIS A 215 0.77 9.82 -15.57
CA HIS A 215 -0.42 9.29 -14.90
C HIS A 215 -0.06 8.52 -13.62
N LEU A 216 0.93 7.62 -13.68
CA LEU A 216 1.37 6.85 -12.52
C LEU A 216 2.00 7.74 -11.44
N LEU A 217 2.79 8.74 -11.85
CA LEU A 217 3.36 9.73 -10.92
C LEU A 217 2.27 10.46 -10.12
N VAL A 218 1.22 10.95 -10.79
CA VAL A 218 0.15 11.68 -10.10
C VAL A 218 -0.61 10.75 -9.16
N SER A 219 -0.96 9.56 -9.61
CA SER A 219 -1.68 8.57 -8.81
C SER A 219 -0.94 8.19 -7.53
N GLU A 220 0.34 7.83 -7.65
CA GLU A 220 1.19 7.48 -6.50
C GLU A 220 1.46 8.69 -5.59
N TRP A 221 1.59 9.90 -6.16
CA TRP A 221 1.76 11.12 -5.37
C TRP A 221 0.54 11.41 -4.48
N ILE A 222 -0.69 11.26 -4.99
CA ILE A 222 -1.91 11.43 -4.19
C ILE A 222 -1.93 10.42 -3.04
N ALA A 223 -1.61 9.15 -3.31
CA ALA A 223 -1.55 8.10 -2.29
C ALA A 223 -0.47 8.40 -1.23
N TYR A 224 0.71 8.86 -1.65
CA TYR A 224 1.79 9.26 -0.77
C TYR A 224 1.43 10.47 0.10
N MET A 225 0.78 11.50 -0.46
CA MET A 225 0.31 12.66 0.31
C MET A 225 -0.70 12.26 1.39
N LYS A 226 -1.63 11.35 1.08
CA LYS A 226 -2.56 10.78 2.07
C LYS A 226 -1.81 10.03 3.17
N TYR A 227 -0.81 9.23 2.82
CA TYR A 227 0.02 8.53 3.78
C TYR A 227 0.78 9.49 4.71
N LEU A 228 1.39 10.54 4.17
CA LEU A 228 2.09 11.56 4.97
C LEU A 228 1.14 12.24 5.95
N LYS A 229 -0.05 12.61 5.50
CA LYS A 229 -1.04 13.24 6.36
C LYS A 229 -1.36 12.39 7.59
N ASN A 230 -1.57 11.10 7.39
CA ASN A 230 -2.02 10.19 8.43
C ASN A 230 -0.88 9.74 9.37
N ASN A 231 0.36 9.72 8.89
CA ASN A 231 1.48 9.12 9.63
C ASN A 231 2.59 10.10 10.00
N TYR A 232 2.80 11.16 9.19
CA TYR A 232 3.91 12.11 9.34
C TYR A 232 3.48 13.56 9.09
N PRO A 233 2.69 14.18 10.01
CA PRO A 233 2.10 15.51 9.80
C PRO A 233 3.13 16.61 9.50
N PHE A 234 4.33 16.53 10.06
CA PHE A 234 5.41 17.49 9.81
C PHE A 234 5.97 17.39 8.38
N LEU A 235 6.13 16.16 7.84
CA LEU A 235 6.52 15.96 6.44
C LEU A 235 5.38 16.37 5.49
N PHE A 236 4.15 16.07 5.87
CA PHE A 236 2.97 16.51 5.12
C PHE A 236 2.90 18.04 5.00
N SER A 237 3.16 18.77 6.09
CA SER A 237 3.21 20.23 6.08
C SER A 237 4.24 20.79 5.08
N LEU A 238 5.43 20.18 5.01
CA LEU A 238 6.43 20.55 4.00
C LEU A 238 5.94 20.20 2.58
N ALA A 239 5.42 18.98 2.38
CA ALA A 239 4.96 18.54 1.07
C ALA A 239 3.80 19.38 0.52
N VAL A 240 2.90 19.87 1.39
CA VAL A 240 1.85 20.83 1.01
C VAL A 240 2.45 22.14 0.50
N ARG A 241 3.45 22.69 1.18
CA ARG A 241 4.12 23.96 0.82
C ARG A 241 4.95 23.83 -0.47
N THR A 242 5.48 22.64 -0.73
CA THR A 242 6.29 22.33 -1.93
C THR A 242 5.50 21.58 -3.00
N ASN A 243 4.16 21.65 -2.96
CA ASN A 243 3.29 20.97 -3.91
C ASN A 243 3.65 21.35 -5.37
N PRO A 244 4.02 20.38 -6.23
CA PRO A 244 4.52 20.64 -7.58
C PRO A 244 3.48 21.27 -8.52
N PHE A 245 2.19 21.19 -8.15
CA PHE A 245 1.07 21.73 -8.92
C PHE A 245 0.66 23.15 -8.48
N ASN A 246 1.17 23.62 -7.35
CA ASN A 246 0.90 24.95 -6.85
C ASN A 246 1.90 25.97 -7.43
N LYS A 247 1.42 26.89 -8.27
CA LYS A 247 2.25 27.96 -8.84
C LYS A 247 2.86 28.91 -7.78
N ASN A 248 2.24 28.97 -6.61
CA ASN A 248 2.66 29.81 -5.48
C ASN A 248 3.36 28.97 -4.37
N ALA A 249 3.86 27.78 -4.70
CA ALA A 249 4.57 26.95 -3.73
C ALA A 249 5.76 27.69 -3.14
N SER A 250 5.87 27.73 -1.82
CA SER A 250 6.98 28.35 -1.09
C SER A 250 7.33 27.52 0.15
N VAL A 251 8.60 27.25 0.36
CA VAL A 251 9.09 26.61 1.60
C VAL A 251 9.02 27.55 2.80
N VAL A 252 8.94 28.86 2.56
CA VAL A 252 8.88 29.87 3.62
C VAL A 252 7.49 29.83 4.28
N ILE A 253 7.48 29.84 5.60
CA ILE A 253 6.24 29.98 6.39
C ILE A 253 6.02 31.47 6.55
N GLU A 254 5.00 32.00 5.88
CA GLU A 254 4.51 33.36 6.12
C GLU A 254 3.56 33.30 7.32
N ASN A 255 3.75 34.19 8.29
CA ASN A 255 2.95 34.34 9.51
C ASN A 255 1.56 34.89 9.21
#